data_235438e4ff118f20f62df91c8a216cda
#
_entry.id   235438e4ff118f20f62df91c8a216cda
#
_cell.length_a   1.000
_cell.length_b   1.000
_cell.length_c   1.000
_cell.angle_alpha   90.00
_cell.angle_beta   90.00
_cell.angle_gamma   90.00
#
_symmetry.space_group_name_H-M   'P 1'
#
loop_
_entity.id
_entity.type
_entity.pdbx_description
1 polymer ?
#
loop_
_entity_poly.entity_id
_entity_poly.type
_entity_poly.pdbx_seq_one_letter_code
_entity_poly.pdbx_strand_id
1 'polypeptide(L)'
;SRNSTPEYKMWHTLKYVIRLSIDILLFEGHIKYSDLSKVSKYSIIDLCKKYGIVRKETPVDFDSVEDLYSLYCEINKYVVSYHTKGLKNKIKRIFRS
;
A
#
# COMPACT_ATOMS: atom_id res chain seq x y z
N SER A 1 -11.18 15.85 21.78
CA SER A 1 -11.85 15.65 20.49
C SER A 1 -12.21 14.18 20.28
N ARG A 2 -13.42 13.94 19.81
CA ARG A 2 -13.90 12.58 19.56
C ARG A 2 -13.14 11.89 18.41
N ASN A 3 -12.36 12.63 17.64
CA ASN A 3 -11.59 12.11 16.52
C ASN A 3 -10.16 11.72 16.91
N SER A 4 -9.81 11.77 18.19
CA SER A 4 -8.44 11.53 18.65
C SER A 4 -8.26 10.21 19.40
N THR A 5 -9.25 9.31 19.39
CA THR A 5 -9.08 8.01 20.04
C THR A 5 -8.09 7.15 19.25
N PRO A 6 -7.28 6.32 19.94
CA PRO A 6 -6.33 5.42 19.25
C PRO A 6 -7.02 4.48 18.26
N GLU A 7 -8.20 3.95 18.61
CA GLU A 7 -8.97 3.06 17.75
C GLU A 7 -9.39 3.75 16.45
N TYR A 8 -9.83 5.01 16.57
CA TYR A 8 -10.25 5.80 15.43
C TYR A 8 -9.08 6.05 14.48
N LYS A 9 -7.93 6.46 15.02
CA LYS A 9 -6.71 6.68 14.22
C LYS A 9 -6.25 5.40 13.53
N MET A 10 -6.28 4.29 14.24
CA MET A 10 -5.90 2.99 13.71
C MET A 10 -6.80 2.59 12.54
N TRP A 11 -8.12 2.77 12.71
CA TRP A 11 -9.09 2.43 11.68
C TRP A 11 -8.89 3.28 10.41
N HIS A 12 -8.66 4.59 10.58
CA HIS A 12 -8.41 5.48 9.45
C HIS A 12 -7.11 5.15 8.74
N THR A 13 -6.05 4.85 9.50
CA THR A 13 -4.77 4.47 8.92
C THR A 13 -4.89 3.17 8.13
N LEU A 14 -5.59 2.19 8.68
CA LEU A 14 -5.84 0.93 7.99
C LEU A 14 -6.59 1.15 6.69
N LYS A 15 -7.65 1.95 6.72
CA LYS A 15 -8.44 2.25 5.54
C LYS A 15 -7.58 2.90 4.44
N TYR A 16 -6.73 3.84 4.84
CA TYR A 16 -5.82 4.53 3.92
C TYR A 16 -4.81 3.56 3.30
N VAL A 17 -4.22 2.70 4.12
CA VAL A 17 -3.24 1.70 3.67
C VAL A 17 -3.87 0.73 2.68
N ILE A 18 -5.06 0.24 2.98
CA ILE A 18 -5.79 -0.67 2.09
C ILE A 18 -6.10 0.02 0.77
N ARG A 19 -6.52 1.26 0.81
CA ARG A 19 -6.81 2.04 -0.39
C ARG A 19 -5.57 2.19 -1.27
N LEU A 20 -4.44 2.56 -0.69
CA LEU A 20 -3.18 2.66 -1.42
C LEU A 20 -2.77 1.32 -2.02
N SER A 21 -2.92 0.26 -1.26
CA SER A 21 -2.58 -1.10 -1.71
C SER A 21 -3.41 -1.49 -2.93
N ILE A 22 -4.70 -1.23 -2.89
CA ILE A 22 -5.61 -1.49 -4.00
C ILE A 22 -5.18 -0.69 -5.23
N ASP A 23 -4.88 0.59 -5.05
CA ASP A 23 -4.48 1.45 -6.16
C ASP A 23 -3.21 0.94 -6.83
N ILE A 24 -2.22 0.51 -6.05
CA ILE A 24 -0.98 -0.07 -6.58
C ILE A 24 -1.28 -1.35 -7.36
N LEU A 25 -2.06 -2.25 -6.78
CA LEU A 25 -2.39 -3.52 -7.42
C LEU A 25 -3.15 -3.33 -8.72
N LEU A 26 -4.08 -2.39 -8.75
CA LEU A 26 -4.82 -2.04 -9.97
C LEU A 26 -3.89 -1.43 -11.02
N PHE A 27 -3.09 -0.47 -10.61
CA PHE A 27 -2.19 0.24 -11.51
C PHE A 27 -1.19 -0.70 -12.16
N GLU A 28 -0.68 -1.66 -11.39
CA GLU A 28 0.29 -2.64 -11.89
C GLU A 28 -0.37 -3.84 -12.58
N GLY A 29 -1.70 -3.87 -12.64
CA GLY A 29 -2.42 -4.92 -13.35
C GLY A 29 -2.52 -6.25 -12.64
N HIS A 30 -2.26 -6.28 -11.33
CA HIS A 30 -2.33 -7.53 -10.55
C HIS A 30 -3.75 -7.94 -10.20
N ILE A 31 -4.67 -6.98 -10.16
CA ILE A 31 -6.09 -7.24 -9.94
C ILE A 31 -6.90 -6.39 -10.91
N LYS A 32 -8.14 -6.80 -11.16
CA LYS A 32 -9.09 -6.05 -11.97
C LYS A 32 -10.05 -5.30 -11.07
N TYR A 33 -10.54 -4.17 -11.54
CA TYR A 33 -11.52 -3.37 -10.80
C TYR A 33 -12.75 -4.20 -10.43
N SER A 34 -13.18 -5.10 -11.31
CA SER A 34 -14.33 -5.97 -11.08
C SER A 34 -14.12 -6.97 -9.93
N ASP A 35 -12.87 -7.23 -9.55
CA ASP A 35 -12.57 -8.19 -8.48
C ASP A 35 -12.65 -7.57 -7.08
N LEU A 36 -12.73 -6.25 -6.98
CA LEU A 36 -12.66 -5.55 -5.69
C LEU A 36 -13.78 -5.93 -4.73
N SER A 37 -14.98 -6.18 -5.24
CA SER A 37 -16.11 -6.58 -4.41
C SER A 37 -15.96 -7.97 -3.79
N LYS A 38 -15.03 -8.77 -4.31
CA LYS A 38 -14.82 -10.16 -3.89
C LYS A 38 -13.61 -10.33 -2.97
N VAL A 39 -12.83 -9.29 -2.77
CA VAL A 39 -11.54 -9.39 -2.08
C VAL A 39 -11.64 -8.72 -0.71
N SER A 40 -11.28 -9.48 0.33
CA SER A 40 -11.23 -8.93 1.69
C SER A 40 -9.96 -8.11 1.89
N LYS A 41 -9.93 -7.28 2.94
CA LYS A 41 -8.75 -6.48 3.27
C LYS A 41 -7.52 -7.35 3.55
N TYR A 42 -7.70 -8.52 4.14
CA TYR A 42 -6.59 -9.44 4.40
C TYR A 42 -6.03 -10.00 3.10
N SER A 43 -6.91 -10.30 2.15
CA SER A 43 -6.49 -10.79 0.83
C SER A 43 -5.71 -9.73 0.08
N ILE A 44 -6.05 -8.46 0.23
CA ILE A 44 -5.31 -7.34 -0.37
C ILE A 44 -3.87 -7.32 0.14
N ILE A 45 -3.68 -7.47 1.44
CA ILE A 45 -2.33 -7.48 2.03
C ILE A 45 -1.53 -8.70 1.57
N ASP A 46 -2.19 -9.87 1.48
CA ASP A 46 -1.54 -11.09 0.98
C ASP A 46 -1.09 -10.91 -0.47
N LEU A 47 -1.89 -10.26 -1.29
CA LEU A 47 -1.51 -9.94 -2.67
C LEU A 47 -0.32 -8.99 -2.70
N CYS A 48 -0.29 -8.01 -1.83
CA CYS A 48 0.86 -7.11 -1.72
C CYS A 48 2.13 -7.88 -1.37
N LYS A 49 2.05 -8.87 -0.50
CA LYS A 49 3.19 -9.74 -0.18
C LYS A 49 3.60 -10.57 -1.39
N LYS A 50 2.63 -11.13 -2.08
CA LYS A 50 2.87 -11.97 -3.27
C LYS A 50 3.62 -11.21 -4.35
N TYR A 51 3.30 -9.96 -4.55
CA TYR A 51 3.88 -9.14 -5.62
C TYR A 51 5.03 -8.24 -5.14
N GLY A 52 5.51 -8.45 -3.92
CA GLY A 52 6.70 -7.77 -3.42
C GLY A 52 6.49 -6.31 -3.04
N ILE A 53 5.24 -5.88 -2.89
CA ILE A 53 4.91 -4.52 -2.46
C ILE A 53 5.26 -4.34 -0.98
N VAL A 54 5.00 -5.37 -0.19
CA VAL A 54 5.45 -5.45 1.20
C VAL A 54 6.23 -6.73 1.41
N ARG A 55 7.09 -6.76 2.42
CA ARG A 55 7.89 -7.93 2.74
C ARG A 55 7.01 -9.08 3.24
N LYS A 56 7.43 -10.31 2.96
CA LYS A 56 6.69 -11.50 3.38
C LYS A 56 6.53 -11.58 4.89
N GLU A 57 7.49 -11.06 5.63
CA GLU A 57 7.52 -11.07 7.08
C GLU A 57 6.64 -10.01 7.72
N THR A 58 6.10 -9.08 6.94
CA THR A 58 5.27 -8.00 7.45
C THR A 58 4.03 -8.58 8.12
N PRO A 59 3.75 -8.23 9.38
CA PRO A 59 2.54 -8.71 10.06
C PRO A 59 1.28 -8.23 9.36
N VAL A 60 0.28 -9.12 9.29
CA VAL A 60 -1.05 -8.78 8.76
C VAL A 60 -2.08 -8.67 9.88
N ASP A 61 -1.64 -8.85 11.11
CA ASP A 61 -2.48 -8.71 12.29
C ASP A 61 -2.52 -7.23 12.68
N PHE A 62 -3.72 -6.67 12.69
CA PHE A 62 -3.91 -5.24 12.92
C PHE A 62 -4.33 -4.92 14.36
N ASP A 63 -4.06 -5.82 15.29
CA ASP A 63 -4.37 -5.61 16.70
C ASP A 63 -3.39 -4.64 17.37
N SER A 64 -2.26 -4.38 16.74
CA SER A 64 -1.25 -3.47 17.28
C SER A 64 -1.04 -2.28 16.34
N VAL A 65 -0.91 -1.10 16.94
CA VAL A 65 -0.64 0.14 16.20
C VAL A 65 0.73 0.06 15.53
N GLU A 66 1.70 -0.59 16.18
CA GLU A 66 3.05 -0.73 15.65
C GLU A 66 3.06 -1.55 14.36
N ASP A 67 2.31 -2.63 14.31
CA ASP A 67 2.22 -3.48 13.12
C ASP A 67 1.59 -2.72 11.97
N LEU A 68 0.52 -1.99 12.25
CA LEU A 68 -0.15 -1.17 11.24
C LEU A 68 0.76 -0.05 10.74
N TYR A 69 1.51 0.56 11.63
CA TYR A 69 2.46 1.61 11.26
C TYR A 69 3.59 1.06 10.40
N SER A 70 4.08 -0.13 10.74
CA SER A 70 5.10 -0.81 9.92
C SER A 70 4.59 -1.08 8.52
N LEU A 71 3.36 -1.55 8.39
CA LEU A 71 2.73 -1.78 7.10
C LEU A 71 2.58 -0.47 6.32
N TYR A 72 2.13 0.58 6.97
CA TYR A 72 2.03 1.90 6.36
C TYR A 72 3.37 2.37 5.81
N CYS A 73 4.43 2.23 6.60
CA CYS A 73 5.77 2.64 6.18
C CYS A 73 6.26 1.87 4.97
N GLU A 74 6.00 0.57 4.90
CA GLU A 74 6.40 -0.25 3.76
C GLU A 74 5.64 0.14 2.48
N ILE A 75 4.34 0.34 2.58
CA ILE A 75 3.53 0.79 1.44
C ILE A 75 4.01 2.15 0.95
N ASN A 76 4.23 3.07 1.88
CA ASN A 76 4.69 4.41 1.56
C ASN A 76 6.07 4.40 0.89
N LYS A 77 6.96 3.56 1.38
CA LYS A 77 8.29 3.36 0.82
C LYS A 77 8.22 2.86 -0.62
N TYR A 78 7.32 1.93 -0.88
CA TYR A 78 7.10 1.40 -2.22
C TYR A 78 6.60 2.51 -3.17
N VAL A 79 5.64 3.30 -2.72
CA VAL A 79 5.08 4.39 -3.52
C VAL A 79 6.17 5.43 -3.84
N VAL A 80 6.97 5.81 -2.86
CA VAL A 80 8.06 6.76 -3.06
C VAL A 80 9.08 6.21 -4.05
N SER A 81 9.45 4.95 -3.90
CA SER A 81 10.37 4.28 -4.83
C SER A 81 9.84 4.28 -6.26
N TYR A 82 8.54 4.03 -6.42
CA TYR A 82 7.88 4.03 -7.71
C TYR A 82 7.94 5.42 -8.37
N HIS A 83 7.64 6.46 -7.61
CA HIS A 83 7.72 7.84 -8.11
C HIS A 83 9.14 8.23 -8.48
N THR A 84 10.11 7.87 -7.66
CA THR A 84 11.52 8.14 -7.93
C THR A 84 11.96 7.47 -9.23
N LYS A 85 11.55 6.22 -9.44
CA LYS A 85 11.87 5.47 -10.65
C LYS A 85 11.26 6.14 -11.89
N GLY A 86 10.00 6.56 -11.77
CA GLY A 86 9.33 7.29 -12.85
C GLY A 86 10.03 8.59 -13.20
N LEU A 87 10.46 9.34 -12.19
CA LEU A 87 11.19 10.58 -12.39
C LEU A 87 12.52 10.34 -13.08
N LYS A 88 13.27 9.32 -12.66
CA LYS A 88 14.55 8.95 -13.30
C LYS A 88 14.35 8.62 -14.78
N ASN A 89 13.29 7.90 -15.10
CA ASN A 89 12.98 7.55 -16.49
C ASN A 89 12.65 8.81 -17.32
N LYS A 90 11.94 9.75 -16.75
CA LYS A 90 11.63 11.03 -17.40
C LYS A 90 12.91 11.81 -17.69
N ILE A 91 13.80 11.89 -16.72
CA ILE A 91 15.09 12.60 -16.86
C ILE A 91 15.92 11.94 -17.97
N LYS A 92 15.98 10.62 -18.01
CA LYS A 92 16.69 9.88 -19.06
C LYS A 92 16.15 10.21 -20.45
N ARG A 93 14.84 10.32 -20.61
CA ARG A 93 14.22 10.70 -21.89
C ARG A 93 14.65 12.08 -22.33
N ILE A 94 14.68 13.03 -21.39
CA ILE A 94 15.07 14.41 -21.69
C ILE A 94 16.52 14.46 -22.17
N PHE A 95 17.40 13.74 -21.50
CA PHE A 95 18.83 13.75 -21.86
C PHE A 95 19.14 12.92 -23.10
N ARG A 96 18.26 12.05 -23.53
CA ARG A 96 18.46 11.26 -24.77
C ARG A 96 17.96 11.98 -26.03
N SER A 97 17.07 12.90 -25.84
CA SER A 97 16.59 13.71 -26.96
C SER A 97 17.48 14.94 -27.16
#